data_d54a1ecbf697b93e00fdbebc0a1ef3a9
#
_entry.id   d54a1ecbf697b93e00fdbebc0a1ef3a9
#
_cell.length_a   1.000
_cell.length_b   1.000
_cell.length_c   1.000
_cell.angle_alpha   90.00
_cell.angle_beta   90.00
_cell.angle_gamma   90.00
#
_symmetry.space_group_name_H-M   'P 1'
#
loop_
_entity.id
_entity.type
_entity.pdbx_description
1 polymer ?
#
loop_
_entity_poly.entity_id
_entity_poly.type
_entity_poly.pdbx_seq_one_letter_code
_entity_poly.pdbx_strand_id
1 'polypeptide(L)'
;AHGTLLWREPTPWFDGLISVISAGTADVPVVDECVLTLRAHGVTANRITDVGVAGLHRLLDRLDDVMASEVVVVVAGMEGALASVIGGLSGRPVIAVPTSVGYGSGLEGVTALLAMHASCASGVTVVGIDNGFGAACAVTRILNGRRT
;
A
#
# COMPACT_ATOMS: atom_id res chain seq x y z
N ALA A 1 5.36 0.95 -18.31
CA ALA A 1 4.18 0.09 -18.39
C ALA A 1 4.56 -1.28 -17.83
N HIS A 2 4.12 -1.57 -16.64
CA HIS A 2 4.34 -2.85 -16.00
C HIS A 2 3.22 -3.79 -16.44
N GLY A 3 3.56 -4.91 -17.06
CA GLY A 3 2.80 -5.92 -17.75
C GLY A 3 1.45 -6.40 -17.20
N THR A 4 0.64 -5.55 -16.59
CA THR A 4 -0.71 -5.88 -16.16
C THR A 4 -1.68 -5.62 -17.31
N LEU A 5 -2.41 -6.66 -17.72
CA LEU A 5 -3.43 -6.58 -18.76
C LEU A 5 -4.82 -6.68 -18.13
N LEU A 6 -5.66 -5.69 -18.39
CA LEU A 6 -7.06 -5.71 -18.01
C LEU A 6 -7.91 -6.01 -19.26
N TRP A 7 -8.61 -7.16 -19.27
CA TRP A 7 -9.43 -7.59 -20.41
C TRP A 7 -10.78 -6.86 -20.50
N ARG A 8 -11.40 -6.59 -19.36
CA ARG A 8 -12.68 -5.86 -19.27
C ARG A 8 -12.61 -4.84 -18.16
N GLU A 9 -13.08 -3.62 -18.47
CA GLU A 9 -13.29 -2.60 -17.45
C GLU A 9 -14.48 -3.02 -16.58
N PRO A 10 -14.31 -3.28 -15.29
CA PRO A 10 -15.40 -3.66 -14.41
C PRO A 10 -16.28 -2.44 -14.09
N THR A 11 -17.53 -2.69 -13.74
CA THR A 11 -18.37 -1.65 -13.18
C THR A 11 -17.88 -1.33 -11.76
N PRO A 12 -17.56 -0.05 -11.45
CA PRO A 12 -17.24 0.35 -10.08
C PRO A 12 -18.42 0.01 -9.14
N TRP A 13 -18.12 -0.56 -7.98
CA TRP A 13 -19.11 -0.93 -6.99
C TRP A 13 -18.84 -0.36 -5.61
N PHE A 14 -17.67 0.23 -5.41
CA PHE A 14 -17.24 0.82 -4.16
C PHE A 14 -16.98 2.32 -4.38
N ASP A 15 -17.61 3.16 -3.57
CA ASP A 15 -17.58 4.62 -3.66
C ASP A 15 -16.74 5.28 -2.54
N GLY A 16 -16.20 4.48 -1.60
CA GLY A 16 -15.30 4.96 -0.55
C GLY A 16 -13.89 5.22 -1.06
N LEU A 17 -13.05 5.78 -0.21
CA LEU A 17 -11.67 6.10 -0.52
C LEU A 17 -10.73 4.98 -0.07
N ILE A 18 -9.88 4.53 -0.98
CA ILE A 18 -8.74 3.66 -0.71
C ILE A 18 -7.49 4.41 -1.11
N SER A 19 -6.49 4.50 -0.23
CA SER A 19 -5.19 5.07 -0.59
C SER A 19 -4.14 3.98 -0.76
N VAL A 20 -3.40 4.06 -1.87
CA VAL A 20 -2.19 3.28 -2.12
C VAL A 20 -1.02 4.24 -2.13
N ILE A 21 -0.17 4.15 -1.11
CA ILE A 21 0.93 5.10 -0.90
C ILE A 21 2.28 4.41 -1.04
N SER A 22 3.28 5.12 -1.58
CA SER A 22 4.65 4.62 -1.66
C SER A 22 5.67 5.50 -0.95
N ALA A 23 6.70 4.85 -0.38
CA ALA A 23 7.80 5.55 0.26
C ALA A 23 8.67 6.30 -0.76
N GLY A 24 8.98 5.68 -1.87
CA GLY A 24 9.77 6.28 -2.94
C GLY A 24 9.18 6.08 -4.33
N THR A 25 9.79 6.76 -5.30
CA THR A 25 9.40 6.63 -6.72
C THR A 25 9.79 5.27 -7.30
N ALA A 26 10.81 4.62 -6.73
CA ALA A 26 11.22 3.28 -7.15
C ALA A 26 10.21 2.18 -6.78
N ASP A 27 9.31 2.45 -5.81
CA ASP A 27 8.24 1.53 -5.39
C ASP A 27 7.02 1.58 -6.33
N VAL A 28 6.98 2.53 -7.25
CA VAL A 28 5.86 2.78 -8.18
C VAL A 28 5.42 1.53 -8.96
N PRO A 29 6.30 0.65 -9.43
CA PRO A 29 5.88 -0.58 -10.11
C PRO A 29 4.90 -1.44 -9.29
N VAL A 30 5.16 -1.57 -7.99
CA VAL A 30 4.32 -2.35 -7.07
C VAL A 30 3.01 -1.61 -6.76
N VAL A 31 3.07 -0.27 -6.65
CA VAL A 31 1.87 0.58 -6.55
C VAL A 31 0.99 0.40 -7.77
N ASP A 32 1.56 0.42 -8.98
CA ASP A 32 0.82 0.27 -10.23
C ASP A 32 0.12 -1.09 -10.31
N GLU A 33 0.80 -2.17 -9.94
CA GLU A 33 0.19 -3.49 -9.85
C GLU A 33 -1.01 -3.49 -8.89
N CYS A 34 -0.86 -2.92 -7.71
CA CYS A 34 -1.93 -2.84 -6.72
C CYS A 34 -3.13 -2.04 -7.23
N VAL A 35 -2.89 -0.82 -7.74
CA VAL A 35 -3.95 0.08 -8.24
C VAL A 35 -4.68 -0.53 -9.43
N LEU A 36 -3.96 -1.12 -10.39
CA LEU A 36 -4.57 -1.78 -11.55
C LEU A 36 -5.37 -3.01 -11.14
N THR A 37 -4.89 -3.77 -10.15
CA THR A 37 -5.63 -4.91 -9.61
C THR A 37 -6.91 -4.47 -8.89
N LEU A 38 -6.85 -3.42 -8.07
CA LEU A 38 -8.05 -2.83 -7.44
C LEU A 38 -9.05 -2.39 -8.50
N ARG A 39 -8.59 -1.69 -9.54
CA ARG A 39 -9.43 -1.29 -10.67
C ARG A 39 -10.07 -2.48 -11.36
N ALA A 40 -9.32 -3.58 -11.58
CA ALA A 40 -9.84 -4.83 -12.13
C ALA A 40 -10.93 -5.46 -11.26
N HIS A 41 -10.96 -5.16 -9.98
CA HIS A 41 -12.01 -5.56 -9.03
C HIS A 41 -13.12 -4.51 -8.86
N GLY A 42 -13.15 -3.45 -9.66
CA GLY A 42 -14.16 -2.39 -9.59
C GLY A 42 -13.99 -1.45 -8.39
N VAL A 43 -12.78 -1.34 -7.86
CA VAL A 43 -12.41 -0.45 -6.75
C VAL A 43 -11.44 0.61 -7.25
N THR A 44 -11.81 1.88 -7.12
CA THR A 44 -10.91 3.01 -7.44
C THR A 44 -10.06 3.34 -6.24
N ALA A 45 -8.77 3.55 -6.46
CA ALA A 45 -7.83 3.93 -5.41
C ALA A 45 -7.14 5.26 -5.69
N ASN A 46 -6.97 6.06 -4.65
CA ASN A 46 -6.13 7.25 -4.65
C ASN A 46 -4.66 6.82 -4.56
N ARG A 47 -3.83 7.33 -5.46
CA ARG A 47 -2.40 7.04 -5.53
C ARG A 47 -1.61 8.20 -4.95
N ILE A 48 -0.80 7.96 -3.92
CA ILE A 48 0.08 8.93 -3.28
C ILE A 48 1.50 8.38 -3.31
N THR A 49 2.39 9.00 -4.08
CA THR A 49 3.75 8.51 -4.26
C THR A 49 4.78 9.43 -3.63
N ASP A 50 5.95 8.86 -3.30
CA ASP A 50 7.12 9.60 -2.80
C ASP A 50 6.85 10.33 -1.46
N VAL A 51 6.16 9.66 -0.53
CA VAL A 51 5.85 10.17 0.81
C VAL A 51 6.62 9.42 1.91
N GLY A 52 7.81 8.93 1.60
CA GLY A 52 8.67 8.21 2.53
C GLY A 52 9.17 9.07 3.69
N VAL A 53 9.61 8.40 4.75
CA VAL A 53 10.03 9.03 6.02
C VAL A 53 11.25 9.95 5.87
N ALA A 54 12.06 9.78 4.83
CA ALA A 54 13.19 10.68 4.53
C ALA A 54 12.74 12.10 4.13
N GLY A 55 11.46 12.28 3.81
CA GLY A 55 10.84 13.58 3.56
C GLY A 55 9.45 13.62 4.18
N LEU A 56 9.37 13.45 5.49
CA LEU A 56 8.11 13.27 6.23
C LEU A 56 7.09 14.38 5.99
N HIS A 57 7.55 15.62 5.72
CA HIS A 57 6.68 16.75 5.37
C HIS A 57 5.76 16.42 4.19
N ARG A 58 6.23 15.65 3.18
CA ARG A 58 5.42 15.25 2.03
C ARG A 58 4.24 14.35 2.42
N LEU A 59 4.45 13.47 3.41
CA LEU A 59 3.37 12.68 3.98
C LEU A 59 2.39 13.55 4.76
N LEU A 60 2.91 14.49 5.58
CA LEU A 60 2.08 15.37 6.39
C LEU A 60 1.20 16.27 5.52
N ASP A 61 1.69 16.74 4.38
CA ASP A 61 0.92 17.52 3.40
C ASP A 61 -0.24 16.72 2.76
N ARG A 62 -0.19 15.41 2.82
CA ARG A 62 -1.21 14.49 2.27
C ARG A 62 -1.93 13.68 3.36
N LEU A 63 -1.73 14.04 4.62
CA LEU A 63 -2.23 13.25 5.73
C LEU A 63 -3.75 13.15 5.75
N ASP A 64 -4.45 14.23 5.44
CA ASP A 64 -5.91 14.25 5.39
C ASP A 64 -6.47 13.25 4.37
N ASP A 65 -5.84 13.14 3.20
CA ASP A 65 -6.21 12.16 2.16
C ASP A 65 -6.02 10.72 2.68
N VAL A 66 -4.92 10.48 3.39
CA VAL A 66 -4.62 9.16 3.96
C VAL A 66 -5.63 8.82 5.07
N MET A 67 -5.91 9.76 5.96
CA MET A 67 -6.81 9.57 7.11
C MET A 67 -8.28 9.42 6.69
N ALA A 68 -8.69 10.00 5.57
CA ALA A 68 -10.02 9.83 5.00
C ALA A 68 -10.24 8.42 4.40
N SER A 69 -9.17 7.64 4.19
CA SER A 69 -9.25 6.33 3.55
C SER A 69 -9.88 5.28 4.46
N GLU A 70 -10.66 4.36 3.88
CA GLU A 70 -11.22 3.21 4.59
C GLU A 70 -10.22 2.05 4.74
N VAL A 71 -9.28 1.96 3.81
CA VAL A 71 -8.13 1.05 3.87
C VAL A 71 -6.93 1.78 3.28
N VAL A 72 -5.76 1.62 3.88
CA VAL A 72 -4.51 2.18 3.38
C VAL A 72 -3.57 1.04 2.99
N VAL A 73 -3.07 1.06 1.77
CA VAL A 73 -1.98 0.18 1.33
C VAL A 73 -0.68 0.98 1.36
N VAL A 74 0.32 0.47 2.04
CA VAL A 74 1.64 1.10 2.18
C VAL A 74 2.69 0.26 1.48
N VAL A 75 3.34 0.83 0.47
CA VAL A 75 4.36 0.18 -0.34
C VAL A 75 5.72 0.80 -0.02
N ALA A 76 6.64 0.04 0.55
CA ALA A 76 7.92 0.56 0.99
C ALA A 76 9.04 -0.49 0.94
N GLY A 77 10.19 -0.09 0.39
CA GLY A 77 11.44 -0.83 0.46
C GLY A 77 12.33 -0.39 1.63
N MET A 78 13.62 -0.60 1.49
CA MET A 78 14.64 -0.30 2.50
C MET A 78 14.33 -0.96 3.86
N GLU A 79 13.97 -0.16 4.88
CA GLU A 79 13.59 -0.61 6.22
C GLU A 79 12.07 -0.59 6.47
N GLY A 80 11.27 -0.23 5.47
CA GLY A 80 9.81 -0.27 5.57
C GLY A 80 9.17 0.67 6.60
N ALA A 81 9.87 1.70 7.07
CA ALA A 81 9.44 2.56 8.19
C ALA A 81 8.09 3.26 7.96
N LEU A 82 7.75 3.58 6.70
CA LEU A 82 6.48 4.21 6.37
C LEU A 82 5.28 3.41 6.87
N ALA A 83 5.35 2.07 6.85
CA ALA A 83 4.26 1.23 7.33
C ALA A 83 4.01 1.41 8.83
N SER A 84 5.06 1.54 9.64
CA SER A 84 4.93 1.81 11.08
C SER A 84 4.35 3.20 11.35
N VAL A 85 4.77 4.21 10.57
CA VAL A 85 4.26 5.58 10.71
C VAL A 85 2.75 5.61 10.41
N ILE A 86 2.33 5.04 9.30
CA ILE A 86 0.91 5.01 8.92
C ILE A 86 0.11 4.16 9.90
N GLY A 87 0.63 3.01 10.33
CA GLY A 87 -0.04 2.15 11.31
C GLY A 87 -0.22 2.83 12.67
N GLY A 88 0.68 3.77 13.04
CA GLY A 88 0.54 4.58 14.26
C GLY A 88 -0.41 5.77 14.13
N LEU A 89 -0.63 6.26 12.92
CA LEU A 89 -1.50 7.41 12.63
C LEU A 89 -2.94 6.99 12.30
N SER A 90 -3.11 5.89 11.56
CA SER A 90 -4.41 5.47 11.04
C SER A 90 -5.09 4.43 11.93
N GLY A 91 -6.35 4.65 12.29
CA GLY A 91 -7.21 3.63 12.90
C GLY A 91 -7.88 2.70 11.88
N ARG A 92 -7.54 2.80 10.61
CA ARG A 92 -8.10 1.97 9.53
C ARG A 92 -7.20 0.76 9.25
N PRO A 93 -7.70 -0.27 8.58
CA PRO A 93 -6.86 -1.38 8.13
C PRO A 93 -5.68 -0.88 7.29
N VAL A 94 -4.47 -1.30 7.67
CA VAL A 94 -3.23 -0.99 6.96
C VAL A 94 -2.65 -2.27 6.39
N ILE A 95 -2.49 -2.33 5.07
CA ILE A 95 -1.87 -3.42 4.34
C ILE A 95 -0.47 -2.95 3.91
N ALA A 96 0.56 -3.56 4.45
CA ALA A 96 1.94 -3.22 4.13
C ALA A 96 2.54 -4.18 3.09
N VAL A 97 3.13 -3.60 2.07
CA VAL A 97 3.81 -4.31 0.98
C VAL A 97 5.28 -3.96 1.05
N PRO A 98 6.13 -4.86 1.55
CA PRO A 98 7.57 -4.68 1.44
C PRO A 98 7.99 -4.77 -0.03
N THR A 99 8.94 -3.95 -0.46
CA THR A 99 9.47 -4.03 -1.82
C THR A 99 10.93 -4.44 -1.82
N SER A 100 11.36 -5.07 -2.92
CA SER A 100 12.77 -5.41 -3.17
C SER A 100 13.63 -4.19 -3.46
N VAL A 101 13.02 -3.01 -3.52
CA VAL A 101 13.71 -1.73 -3.73
C VAL A 101 14.64 -1.43 -2.55
N GLY A 102 15.92 -1.26 -2.84
CA GLY A 102 16.90 -0.95 -1.83
C GLY A 102 18.33 -1.26 -2.26
N TYR A 103 19.25 -0.97 -1.37
CA TYR A 103 20.67 -1.27 -1.52
C TYR A 103 21.26 -1.66 -0.16
N GLY A 104 22.49 -2.15 -0.15
CA GLY A 104 23.18 -2.52 1.10
C GLY A 104 22.39 -3.53 1.93
N SER A 105 22.01 -3.16 3.14
CA SER A 105 21.29 -4.03 4.10
C SER A 105 19.82 -4.26 3.75
N GLY A 106 19.32 -3.76 2.63
CA GLY A 106 17.93 -3.96 2.18
C GLY A 106 17.59 -5.41 1.84
N LEU A 107 18.60 -6.21 1.43
CA LEU A 107 18.52 -7.65 1.17
C LEU A 107 17.28 -8.01 0.31
N GLU A 108 17.10 -7.30 -0.81
CA GLU A 108 16.01 -7.53 -1.75
C GLU A 108 14.62 -7.58 -1.08
N GLY A 109 14.39 -6.68 -0.12
CA GLY A 109 13.11 -6.52 0.57
C GLY A 109 12.96 -7.33 1.86
N VAL A 110 13.92 -8.21 2.19
CA VAL A 110 13.85 -9.00 3.43
C VAL A 110 13.89 -8.10 4.66
N THR A 111 14.73 -7.05 4.65
CA THR A 111 14.79 -6.08 5.75
C THR A 111 13.45 -5.37 5.93
N ALA A 112 12.82 -4.89 4.85
CA ALA A 112 11.50 -4.27 4.91
C ALA A 112 10.46 -5.24 5.44
N LEU A 113 10.43 -6.48 4.95
CA LEU A 113 9.52 -7.52 5.40
C LEU A 113 9.62 -7.77 6.91
N LEU A 114 10.84 -7.98 7.42
CA LEU A 114 11.07 -8.23 8.84
C LEU A 114 10.73 -7.02 9.71
N ALA A 115 11.09 -5.81 9.28
CA ALA A 115 10.79 -4.59 10.01
C ALA A 115 9.27 -4.32 10.07
N MET A 116 8.53 -4.54 8.98
CA MET A 116 7.08 -4.42 8.98
C MET A 116 6.42 -5.42 9.92
N HIS A 117 6.90 -6.67 9.99
CA HIS A 117 6.42 -7.67 10.93
C HIS A 117 6.79 -7.35 12.39
N ALA A 118 7.92 -6.69 12.62
CA ALA A 118 8.39 -6.26 13.95
C ALA A 118 7.83 -4.90 14.37
N SER A 119 6.91 -4.31 13.60
CA SER A 119 6.36 -2.99 13.87
C SER A 119 5.62 -2.94 15.21
N CYS A 120 5.86 -1.88 16.00
CA CYS A 120 5.09 -1.58 17.21
C CYS A 120 3.66 -1.11 16.89
N ALA A 121 3.37 -0.72 15.65
CA ALA A 121 2.02 -0.36 15.21
C ALA A 121 1.19 -1.63 15.04
N SER A 122 0.40 -1.97 16.05
CA SER A 122 -0.39 -3.19 16.08
C SER A 122 -1.47 -3.21 15.00
N GLY A 123 -1.67 -4.37 14.36
CA GLY A 123 -2.72 -4.56 13.36
C GLY A 123 -2.31 -4.24 11.92
N VAL A 124 -1.05 -3.87 11.68
CA VAL A 124 -0.51 -3.81 10.32
C VAL A 124 -0.44 -5.22 9.73
N THR A 125 -1.10 -5.42 8.60
CA THR A 125 -1.09 -6.70 7.87
C THR A 125 -0.03 -6.65 6.78
N VAL A 126 0.89 -7.61 6.77
CA VAL A 126 1.99 -7.64 5.80
C VAL A 126 1.74 -8.70 4.74
N VAL A 127 1.93 -8.36 3.48
CA VAL A 127 1.90 -9.30 2.35
C VAL A 127 3.34 -9.65 1.90
N GLY A 128 3.48 -10.50 0.90
CA GLY A 128 4.79 -10.87 0.38
C GLY A 128 5.55 -9.69 -0.26
N ILE A 129 6.86 -9.86 -0.45
CA ILE A 129 7.71 -8.86 -1.12
C ILE A 129 7.21 -8.66 -2.55
N ASP A 130 7.14 -7.39 -2.98
CA ASP A 130 6.67 -6.94 -4.31
C ASP A 130 5.25 -7.40 -4.67
N ASN A 131 4.44 -7.82 -3.70
CA ASN A 131 3.12 -8.41 -3.94
C ASN A 131 1.99 -7.36 -3.89
N GLY A 132 1.97 -6.44 -4.85
CA GLY A 132 0.90 -5.46 -5.02
C GLY A 132 -0.44 -6.12 -5.33
N PHE A 133 -0.44 -7.23 -6.09
CA PHE A 133 -1.62 -8.05 -6.36
C PHE A 133 -2.24 -8.60 -5.07
N GLY A 134 -1.43 -9.20 -4.20
CA GLY A 134 -1.91 -9.74 -2.91
C GLY A 134 -2.50 -8.68 -2.01
N ALA A 135 -1.90 -7.49 -1.98
CA ALA A 135 -2.45 -6.34 -1.24
C ALA A 135 -3.83 -5.92 -1.76
N ALA A 136 -3.98 -5.79 -3.08
CA ALA A 136 -5.28 -5.47 -3.68
C ALA A 136 -6.34 -6.53 -3.39
N CYS A 137 -5.98 -7.81 -3.42
CA CYS A 137 -6.87 -8.90 -3.04
C CYS A 137 -7.28 -8.82 -1.56
N ALA A 138 -6.36 -8.48 -0.65
CA ALA A 138 -6.65 -8.28 0.76
C ALA A 138 -7.64 -7.12 0.98
N VAL A 139 -7.39 -5.96 0.33
CA VAL A 139 -8.33 -4.82 0.34
C VAL A 139 -9.72 -5.25 -0.12
N THR A 140 -9.81 -5.91 -1.28
CA THR A 140 -11.10 -6.34 -1.85
C THR A 140 -11.85 -7.28 -0.90
N ARG A 141 -11.16 -8.19 -0.22
CA ARG A 141 -11.76 -9.08 0.79
C ARG A 141 -12.29 -8.32 2.00
N ILE A 142 -11.55 -7.31 2.50
CA ILE A 142 -11.99 -6.43 3.60
C ILE A 142 -13.27 -5.69 3.20
N LEU A 143 -13.31 -5.13 2.00
CA LEU A 143 -14.47 -4.38 1.51
C LEU A 143 -15.69 -5.29 1.31
N ASN A 144 -15.50 -6.48 0.74
CA ASN A 144 -16.59 -7.44 0.54
C ASN A 144 -17.19 -7.94 1.87
N GLY A 145 -16.38 -8.09 2.92
CA GLY A 145 -16.87 -8.46 4.25
C GLY A 145 -17.77 -7.42 4.91
N ARG A 146 -17.83 -6.20 4.38
CA ARG A 146 -18.71 -5.12 4.86
C ARG A 146 -20.04 -5.02 4.10
N ARG A 147 -20.21 -5.82 3.05
CA ARG A 147 -21.40 -5.77 2.17
C ARG A 147 -22.59 -6.63 2.65
N THR A 148 -22.51 -7.20 3.84
CA THR A 148 -23.58 -7.99 4.45
C THR A 148 -24.63 -7.14 5.15
#